data_2231719f6cd231684b7b21654dcf4a00
#
_entry.id   2231719f6cd231684b7b21654dcf4a00
#
_cell.length_a   1.000
_cell.length_b   1.000
_cell.length_c   1.000
_cell.angle_alpha   90.00
_cell.angle_beta   90.00
_cell.angle_gamma   90.00
#
_symmetry.space_group_name_H-M   'P 1'
#
loop_
_entity.id
_entity.type
_entity.pdbx_description
1 polymer ?
#
loop_
_entity_poly.entity_id
_entity_poly.type
_entity_poly.pdbx_seq_one_letter_code
_entity_poly.pdbx_strand_id
1 'polypeptide(L)'
;FVPWGAHEMRGNYKTRWKYLYYVFYQQKLKYKKFKSFFLATVLAIINPFLYKNMRLIPTYQDIRFTKSLRESLSYLDDGIPILVFPEDSSEGYDEIIVKFNEGVVVLADYVDKHRDIDIPIYPVYYSKRKRVIEIGKKASYRTLKDKGHTRAEIADILRRHVNKLYENIKLRKLKEKR
;
A
#
# COMPACT_ATOMS: atom_id res chain seq x y z
N PHE A 1 -2.45 -13.63 -1.20
CA PHE A 1 -1.96 -12.32 -1.73
C PHE A 1 -0.49 -12.10 -1.39
N VAL A 2 0.18 -11.28 -2.21
CA VAL A 2 1.57 -10.85 -1.99
C VAL A 2 1.59 -9.34 -1.80
N PRO A 3 2.09 -8.82 -0.65
CA PRO A 3 2.13 -7.38 -0.41
C PRO A 3 3.33 -6.71 -1.08
N TRP A 4 3.14 -5.46 -1.49
CA TRP A 4 4.23 -4.54 -1.75
C TRP A 4 4.79 -4.00 -0.44
N GLY A 5 6.10 -3.85 -0.38
CA GLY A 5 6.75 -3.28 0.79
C GLY A 5 8.06 -2.57 0.47
N ALA A 6 8.52 -1.73 1.38
CA ALA A 6 9.76 -1.00 1.23
C ALA A 6 10.93 -1.97 1.02
N HIS A 7 11.73 -1.75 -0.01
CA HIS A 7 12.85 -2.63 -0.37
C HIS A 7 13.88 -2.75 0.75
N GLU A 8 14.01 -1.74 1.60
CA GLU A 8 14.90 -1.73 2.75
C GLU A 8 14.57 -2.84 3.75
N MET A 9 13.30 -3.28 3.80
CA MET A 9 12.87 -4.36 4.70
C MET A 9 13.48 -5.72 4.33
N ARG A 10 13.82 -5.92 3.05
CA ARG A 10 14.58 -7.09 2.55
C ARG A 10 16.09 -6.89 2.58
N GLY A 11 16.57 -5.68 2.91
CA GLY A 11 17.98 -5.34 3.01
C GLY A 11 18.69 -5.98 4.21
N ASN A 12 19.99 -5.69 4.34
CA ASN A 12 20.77 -6.08 5.51
C ASN A 12 20.29 -5.35 6.78
N TYR A 13 20.81 -5.77 7.96
CA TYR A 13 20.45 -5.17 9.24
C TYR A 13 20.58 -3.64 9.25
N LYS A 14 21.70 -3.11 8.76
CA LYS A 14 22.00 -1.67 8.77
C LYS A 14 21.00 -0.86 7.93
N THR A 15 20.67 -1.35 6.74
CA THR A 15 19.69 -0.71 5.83
C THR A 15 18.29 -0.73 6.46
N ARG A 16 17.88 -1.87 6.98
CA ARG A 16 16.59 -2.06 7.65
C ARG A 16 16.46 -1.20 8.89
N TRP A 17 17.50 -1.18 9.73
CA TRP A 17 17.53 -0.36 10.93
C TRP A 17 17.40 1.13 10.59
N LYS A 18 18.17 1.63 9.60
CA LYS A 18 18.07 3.03 9.17
C LYS A 18 16.68 3.39 8.70
N TYR A 19 16.06 2.56 7.87
CA TYR A 19 14.69 2.77 7.40
C TYR A 19 13.70 2.82 8.56
N LEU A 20 13.74 1.84 9.47
CA LEU A 20 12.87 1.79 10.63
C LEU A 20 13.07 3.01 11.53
N TYR A 21 14.32 3.38 11.82
CA TYR A 21 14.62 4.48 12.73
C TYR A 21 14.22 5.83 12.18
N TYR A 22 14.71 6.18 10.99
CA TYR A 22 14.49 7.53 10.44
C TYR A 22 13.14 7.69 9.75
N VAL A 23 12.77 6.74 8.91
CA VAL A 23 11.57 6.87 8.05
C VAL A 23 10.33 6.38 8.79
N PHE A 24 10.33 5.15 9.27
CA PHE A 24 9.11 4.55 9.81
C PHE A 24 8.74 5.15 11.17
N TYR A 25 9.66 5.14 12.15
CA TYR A 25 9.33 5.59 13.51
C TYR A 25 9.36 7.11 13.68
N GLN A 26 10.34 7.81 13.13
CA GLN A 26 10.43 9.27 13.33
C GLN A 26 9.57 10.04 12.34
N GLN A 27 9.69 9.79 11.05
CA GLN A 27 8.96 10.57 10.03
C GLN A 27 7.48 10.19 9.99
N LYS A 28 7.13 8.89 9.84
CA LYS A 28 5.74 8.46 9.67
C LYS A 28 4.96 8.36 10.98
N LEU A 29 5.55 7.79 12.05
CA LEU A 29 4.89 7.62 13.33
C LEU A 29 5.14 8.76 14.34
N LYS A 30 5.99 9.73 13.97
CA LYS A 30 6.30 10.92 14.79
C LYS A 30 6.81 10.57 16.21
N TYR A 31 7.48 9.41 16.37
CA TYR A 31 8.00 9.00 17.67
C TYR A 31 9.29 9.74 18.03
N LYS A 32 9.52 9.96 19.34
CA LYS A 32 10.75 10.55 19.88
C LYS A 32 11.96 9.66 19.58
N LYS A 33 13.15 10.25 19.39
CA LYS A 33 14.39 9.57 19.00
C LYS A 33 14.70 8.33 19.84
N PHE A 34 14.61 8.41 21.16
CA PHE A 34 14.89 7.30 22.07
C PHE A 34 13.96 6.09 21.83
N LYS A 35 12.65 6.34 21.77
CA LYS A 35 11.67 5.30 21.48
C LYS A 35 11.88 4.68 20.09
N SER A 36 12.17 5.52 19.10
CA SER A 36 12.47 5.07 17.73
C SER A 36 13.71 4.18 17.66
N PHE A 37 14.76 4.54 18.41
CA PHE A 37 16.00 3.76 18.47
C PHE A 37 15.75 2.35 19.02
N PHE A 38 15.08 2.25 20.17
CA PHE A 38 14.79 0.97 20.79
C PHE A 38 13.93 0.07 19.89
N LEU A 39 12.82 0.62 19.37
CA LEU A 39 11.91 -0.14 18.50
C LEU A 39 12.56 -0.54 17.17
N ALA A 40 13.35 0.36 16.55
CA ALA A 40 14.07 0.05 15.32
C ALA A 40 15.09 -1.06 15.53
N THR A 41 15.80 -1.06 16.65
CA THR A 41 16.80 -2.10 16.98
C THR A 41 16.13 -3.47 17.14
N VAL A 42 15.08 -3.54 17.95
CA VAL A 42 14.32 -4.79 18.16
C VAL A 42 13.72 -5.31 16.85
N LEU A 43 13.01 -4.46 16.12
CA LEU A 43 12.37 -4.90 14.88
C LEU A 43 13.37 -5.20 13.76
N ALA A 44 14.50 -4.51 13.66
CA ALA A 44 15.50 -4.83 12.65
C ALA A 44 16.12 -6.23 12.85
N ILE A 45 16.13 -6.74 14.09
CA ILE A 45 16.57 -8.11 14.41
C ILE A 45 15.45 -9.12 14.12
N ILE A 46 14.21 -8.82 14.54
CA ILE A 46 13.09 -9.76 14.46
C ILE A 46 12.52 -9.88 13.04
N ASN A 47 12.55 -8.79 12.27
CA ASN A 47 11.96 -8.75 10.92
C ASN A 47 12.38 -9.88 9.97
N PRO A 48 13.65 -10.32 9.88
CA PRO A 48 14.00 -11.44 9.02
C PRO A 48 13.22 -12.72 9.34
N PHE A 49 12.92 -12.96 10.61
CA PHE A 49 12.14 -14.12 11.04
C PHE A 49 10.66 -13.95 10.69
N LEU A 50 10.11 -12.75 10.88
CA LEU A 50 8.71 -12.44 10.54
C LEU A 50 8.47 -12.51 9.03
N TYR A 51 9.44 -12.08 8.22
CA TYR A 51 9.32 -12.06 6.76
C TYR A 51 9.87 -13.30 6.06
N LYS A 52 10.48 -14.25 6.79
CA LYS A 52 11.10 -15.46 6.21
C LYS A 52 10.14 -16.25 5.32
N ASN A 53 8.88 -16.33 5.72
CA ASN A 53 7.83 -17.05 4.98
C ASN A 53 6.82 -16.13 4.27
N MET A 54 7.02 -14.81 4.37
CA MET A 54 6.15 -13.84 3.71
C MET A 54 6.75 -13.48 2.35
N ARG A 55 6.03 -13.80 1.29
CA ARG A 55 6.34 -13.30 -0.04
C ARG A 55 6.05 -11.81 -0.04
N LEU A 56 7.09 -10.98 -0.21
CA LEU A 56 6.99 -9.52 -0.25
C LEU A 56 7.64 -9.04 -1.55
N ILE A 57 6.94 -8.26 -2.33
CA ILE A 57 7.51 -7.61 -3.51
C ILE A 57 8.18 -6.30 -3.06
N PRO A 58 9.53 -6.18 -3.20
CA PRO A 58 10.22 -4.95 -2.83
C PRO A 58 9.84 -3.82 -3.78
N THR A 59 9.42 -2.68 -3.25
CA THR A 59 9.12 -1.49 -4.05
C THR A 59 10.25 -0.48 -3.96
N TYR A 60 10.57 0.13 -5.09
CA TYR A 60 11.62 1.13 -5.26
C TYR A 60 11.01 2.45 -5.75
N GLN A 61 11.65 3.57 -5.40
CA GLN A 61 11.23 4.91 -5.86
C GLN A 61 12.07 5.42 -7.05
N ASP A 62 12.77 4.51 -7.74
CA ASP A 62 13.66 4.80 -8.84
C ASP A 62 13.44 3.83 -10.01
N ILE A 63 14.34 3.82 -11.00
CA ILE A 63 14.27 2.95 -12.19
C ILE A 63 14.10 1.46 -11.85
N ARG A 64 14.50 1.03 -10.66
CA ARG A 64 14.32 -0.35 -10.19
C ARG A 64 12.85 -0.71 -9.93
N PHE A 65 11.94 0.27 -9.92
CA PHE A 65 10.49 0.00 -9.80
C PHE A 65 9.97 -0.93 -10.90
N THR A 66 10.59 -0.92 -12.08
CA THR A 66 10.29 -1.89 -13.15
C THR A 66 10.47 -3.35 -12.70
N LYS A 67 11.39 -3.63 -11.77
CA LYS A 67 11.55 -4.99 -11.20
C LYS A 67 10.34 -5.38 -10.36
N SER A 68 9.82 -4.43 -9.56
CA SER A 68 8.60 -4.65 -8.78
C SER A 68 7.39 -4.92 -9.66
N LEU A 69 7.26 -4.21 -10.79
CA LEU A 69 6.19 -4.43 -11.76
C LEU A 69 6.29 -5.82 -12.40
N ARG A 70 7.48 -6.25 -12.82
CA ARG A 70 7.71 -7.58 -13.41
C ARG A 70 7.41 -8.70 -12.40
N GLU A 71 7.88 -8.55 -11.17
CA GLU A 71 7.61 -9.52 -10.10
C GLU A 71 6.11 -9.58 -9.78
N SER A 72 5.42 -8.42 -9.75
CA SER A 72 3.96 -8.35 -9.59
C SER A 72 3.21 -9.04 -10.71
N LEU A 73 3.64 -8.82 -11.97
CA LEU A 73 3.03 -9.46 -13.15
C LEU A 73 3.16 -10.99 -13.07
N SER A 74 4.32 -11.52 -12.67
CA SER A 74 4.52 -12.96 -12.51
C SER A 74 3.54 -13.55 -11.48
N TYR A 75 3.34 -12.88 -10.33
CA TYR A 75 2.35 -13.35 -9.35
C TYR A 75 0.91 -13.26 -9.85
N LEU A 76 0.58 -12.21 -10.61
CA LEU A 76 -0.74 -12.07 -11.22
C LEU A 76 -1.01 -13.12 -12.29
N ASP A 77 0.01 -13.50 -13.10
CA ASP A 77 -0.05 -14.60 -14.06
C ASP A 77 -0.34 -15.95 -13.35
N ASP A 78 0.17 -16.14 -12.13
CA ASP A 78 -0.11 -17.29 -11.26
C ASP A 78 -1.47 -17.19 -10.54
N GLY A 79 -2.29 -16.18 -10.83
CA GLY A 79 -3.57 -15.93 -10.16
C GLY A 79 -3.46 -15.43 -8.71
N ILE A 80 -2.27 -14.97 -8.28
CA ILE A 80 -2.03 -14.50 -6.92
C ILE A 80 -2.26 -12.98 -6.84
N PRO A 81 -3.22 -12.49 -6.05
CA PRO A 81 -3.50 -11.07 -5.95
C PRO A 81 -2.38 -10.29 -5.24
N ILE A 82 -2.17 -9.07 -5.69
CA ILE A 82 -1.20 -8.13 -5.10
C ILE A 82 -1.89 -7.19 -4.12
N LEU A 83 -1.32 -7.05 -2.93
CA LEU A 83 -1.77 -6.07 -1.93
C LEU A 83 -0.87 -4.84 -1.99
N VAL A 84 -1.46 -3.69 -2.32
CA VAL A 84 -0.74 -2.42 -2.42
C VAL A 84 -1.25 -1.44 -1.38
N PHE A 85 -0.33 -0.77 -0.68
CA PHE A 85 -0.61 0.34 0.22
C PHE A 85 -0.15 1.65 -0.44
N PRO A 86 -1.01 2.28 -1.27
CA PRO A 86 -0.60 3.42 -2.08
C PRO A 86 -0.59 4.75 -1.30
N GLU A 87 -0.95 4.74 -0.02
CA GLU A 87 -0.99 5.93 0.81
C GLU A 87 0.37 6.62 0.89
N ASP A 88 0.40 7.91 0.59
CA ASP A 88 1.55 8.76 0.86
C ASP A 88 1.57 9.11 2.36
N SER A 89 2.35 8.37 3.11
CA SER A 89 2.49 8.54 4.56
C SER A 89 3.72 9.37 4.96
N SER A 90 4.20 10.24 4.07
CA SER A 90 5.35 11.11 4.35
C SER A 90 5.10 12.06 5.52
N GLU A 91 3.86 12.50 5.70
CA GLU A 91 3.42 13.38 6.78
C GLU A 91 2.79 12.66 7.98
N GLY A 92 2.69 11.34 7.92
CA GLY A 92 2.10 10.50 8.95
C GLY A 92 0.96 9.64 8.42
N TYR A 93 0.21 9.00 9.34
CA TYR A 93 -0.97 8.20 9.02
C TYR A 93 -2.22 8.83 9.61
N ASP A 94 -3.20 9.12 8.78
CA ASP A 94 -4.48 9.68 9.16
C ASP A 94 -5.65 8.71 8.89
N GLU A 95 -6.77 8.88 9.58
CA GLU A 95 -7.99 8.10 9.31
C GLU A 95 -8.56 8.39 7.91
N ILE A 96 -8.34 9.60 7.39
CA ILE A 96 -8.70 10.02 6.03
C ILE A 96 -7.42 10.12 5.22
N ILE A 97 -7.32 9.36 4.16
CA ILE A 97 -6.15 9.34 3.31
C ILE A 97 -6.12 10.61 2.45
N VAL A 98 -5.06 11.40 2.59
CA VAL A 98 -4.92 12.68 1.88
C VAL A 98 -4.45 12.48 0.46
N LYS A 99 -3.49 11.57 0.24
CA LYS A 99 -2.85 11.36 -1.07
C LYS A 99 -2.51 9.91 -1.31
N PHE A 100 -2.66 9.46 -2.57
CA PHE A 100 -2.14 8.19 -3.08
C PHE A 100 -0.95 8.41 -3.99
N ASN A 101 0.03 7.52 -3.88
CA ASN A 101 1.07 7.35 -4.88
C ASN A 101 0.51 6.60 -6.09
N GLU A 102 0.99 6.94 -7.28
CA GLU A 102 0.50 6.38 -8.55
C GLU A 102 0.90 4.91 -8.80
N GLY A 103 1.68 4.29 -7.92
CA GLY A 103 2.25 2.96 -8.13
C GLY A 103 1.23 1.88 -8.51
N VAL A 104 0.05 1.88 -7.89
CA VAL A 104 -1.02 0.93 -8.22
C VAL A 104 -1.58 1.16 -9.63
N VAL A 105 -1.66 2.41 -10.07
CA VAL A 105 -2.12 2.77 -11.42
C VAL A 105 -1.08 2.38 -12.46
N VAL A 106 0.20 2.59 -12.14
CA VAL A 106 1.33 2.17 -13.00
C VAL A 106 1.36 0.65 -13.14
N LEU A 107 1.08 -0.12 -12.06
CA LEU A 107 0.96 -1.57 -12.15
C LEU A 107 -0.20 -1.99 -13.08
N ALA A 108 -1.36 -1.36 -12.94
CA ALA A 108 -2.52 -1.67 -13.79
C ALA A 108 -2.22 -1.36 -15.28
N ASP A 109 -1.61 -0.21 -15.57
CA ASP A 109 -1.16 0.17 -16.92
C ASP A 109 -0.11 -0.82 -17.47
N TYR A 110 0.79 -1.28 -16.61
CA TYR A 110 1.83 -2.25 -16.98
C TYR A 110 1.23 -3.61 -17.36
N VAL A 111 0.27 -4.11 -16.57
CA VAL A 111 -0.44 -5.37 -16.86
C VAL A 111 -1.27 -5.24 -18.14
N ASP A 112 -2.03 -4.16 -18.28
CA ASP A 112 -2.83 -3.85 -19.46
C ASP A 112 -1.97 -3.93 -20.75
N LYS A 113 -0.81 -3.29 -20.73
CA LYS A 113 0.11 -3.26 -21.88
C LYS A 113 0.79 -4.60 -22.20
N HIS A 114 1.06 -5.43 -21.20
CA HIS A 114 1.84 -6.66 -21.40
C HIS A 114 0.99 -7.92 -21.52
N ARG A 115 -0.25 -7.89 -21.08
CA ARG A 115 -1.16 -9.06 -21.08
C ARG A 115 -2.50 -8.78 -21.74
N ASP A 116 -2.78 -7.52 -22.11
CA ASP A 116 -4.10 -7.09 -22.57
C ASP A 116 -5.23 -7.47 -21.61
N ILE A 117 -4.96 -7.34 -20.30
CA ILE A 117 -5.89 -7.67 -19.22
C ILE A 117 -6.17 -6.43 -18.38
N ASP A 118 -7.45 -6.09 -18.21
CA ASP A 118 -7.89 -5.09 -17.23
C ASP A 118 -8.07 -5.74 -15.85
N ILE A 119 -7.00 -5.70 -15.04
CA ILE A 119 -7.04 -6.28 -13.70
C ILE A 119 -8.03 -5.54 -12.79
N PRO A 120 -8.88 -6.25 -12.04
CA PRO A 120 -9.79 -5.60 -11.11
C PRO A 120 -9.03 -5.02 -9.91
N ILE A 121 -9.27 -3.73 -9.61
CA ILE A 121 -8.70 -3.05 -8.46
C ILE A 121 -9.78 -2.95 -7.39
N TYR A 122 -9.59 -3.60 -6.24
CA TYR A 122 -10.51 -3.54 -5.11
C TYR A 122 -10.00 -2.55 -4.07
N PRO A 123 -10.70 -1.41 -3.84
CA PRO A 123 -10.40 -0.55 -2.72
C PRO A 123 -10.73 -1.26 -1.40
N VAL A 124 -9.78 -1.20 -0.46
CA VAL A 124 -9.92 -1.83 0.86
C VAL A 124 -9.60 -0.82 1.93
N TYR A 125 -10.42 -0.74 2.97
CA TYR A 125 -10.16 0.07 4.15
C TYR A 125 -10.13 -0.80 5.41
N TYR A 126 -9.07 -0.69 6.21
CA TYR A 126 -8.95 -1.32 7.51
C TYR A 126 -9.09 -0.30 8.64
N SER A 127 -10.09 -0.45 9.47
CA SER A 127 -10.25 0.36 10.68
C SER A 127 -9.71 -0.38 11.90
N LYS A 128 -8.51 0.00 12.37
CA LYS A 128 -7.89 -0.57 13.58
C LYS A 128 -8.78 -0.37 14.81
N ARG A 129 -9.38 0.81 14.97
CA ARG A 129 -10.24 1.15 16.11
C ARG A 129 -11.52 0.31 16.17
N LYS A 130 -12.06 -0.06 15.00
CA LYS A 130 -13.30 -0.85 14.90
C LYS A 130 -13.05 -2.33 14.61
N ARG A 131 -11.80 -2.72 14.31
CA ARG A 131 -11.40 -4.07 13.90
C ARG A 131 -12.23 -4.60 12.73
N VAL A 132 -12.48 -3.74 11.75
CA VAL A 132 -13.29 -4.05 10.56
C VAL A 132 -12.45 -3.81 9.31
N ILE A 133 -12.55 -4.74 8.36
CA ILE A 133 -12.08 -4.59 6.98
C ILE A 133 -13.31 -4.38 6.11
N GLU A 134 -13.33 -3.31 5.34
CA GLU A 134 -14.37 -3.02 4.34
C GLU A 134 -13.75 -3.12 2.96
N ILE A 135 -14.38 -3.89 2.07
CA ILE A 135 -13.96 -4.07 0.69
C ILE A 135 -14.99 -3.40 -0.20
N GLY A 136 -14.56 -2.50 -1.07
CA GLY A 136 -15.41 -1.77 -1.99
C GLY A 136 -15.65 -2.51 -3.30
N LYS A 137 -16.46 -1.88 -4.16
CA LYS A 137 -16.67 -2.38 -5.53
C LYS A 137 -15.38 -2.27 -6.34
N LYS A 138 -15.17 -3.23 -7.24
CA LYS A 138 -14.02 -3.21 -8.16
C LYS A 138 -14.00 -1.94 -9.01
N ALA A 139 -12.83 -1.39 -9.22
CA ALA A 139 -12.56 -0.35 -10.21
C ALA A 139 -11.82 -0.98 -11.40
N SER A 140 -12.09 -0.46 -12.60
CA SER A 140 -11.43 -0.86 -13.84
C SER A 140 -10.48 0.26 -14.25
N TYR A 141 -9.22 -0.08 -14.47
CA TYR A 141 -8.23 0.85 -14.97
C TYR A 141 -8.57 1.33 -16.39
N ARG A 142 -8.94 0.40 -17.30
CA ARG A 142 -9.31 0.73 -18.68
C ARG A 142 -10.48 1.69 -18.74
N THR A 143 -11.54 1.43 -17.97
CA THR A 143 -12.72 2.30 -17.92
C THR A 143 -12.36 3.73 -17.49
N LEU A 144 -11.44 3.90 -16.55
CA LEU A 144 -11.01 5.22 -16.10
C LEU A 144 -10.11 5.90 -17.14
N LYS A 145 -9.20 5.16 -17.75
CA LYS A 145 -8.32 5.64 -18.82
C LYS A 145 -9.11 6.07 -20.06
N ASP A 146 -10.10 5.28 -20.49
CA ASP A 146 -10.94 5.56 -21.66
C ASP A 146 -11.81 6.82 -21.47
N LYS A 147 -12.11 7.19 -20.22
CA LYS A 147 -12.74 8.46 -19.86
C LYS A 147 -11.78 9.66 -19.91
N GLY A 148 -10.52 9.46 -20.28
CA GLY A 148 -9.51 10.50 -20.41
C GLY A 148 -8.81 10.87 -19.11
N HIS A 149 -8.99 10.12 -18.02
CA HIS A 149 -8.29 10.41 -16.76
C HIS A 149 -6.79 10.12 -16.83
N THR A 150 -6.00 11.04 -16.32
CA THR A 150 -4.56 10.87 -16.10
C THR A 150 -4.29 9.87 -14.97
N ARG A 151 -3.06 9.37 -14.86
CA ARG A 151 -2.68 8.45 -13.77
C ARG A 151 -2.90 9.07 -12.38
N ALA A 152 -2.57 10.35 -12.21
CA ALA A 152 -2.78 11.07 -10.96
C ALA A 152 -4.27 11.17 -10.60
N GLU A 153 -5.14 11.48 -11.57
CA GLU A 153 -6.59 11.52 -11.38
C GLU A 153 -7.16 10.14 -11.05
N ILE A 154 -6.68 9.07 -11.69
CA ILE A 154 -7.09 7.69 -11.38
C ILE A 154 -6.67 7.33 -9.95
N ALA A 155 -5.46 7.67 -9.53
CA ALA A 155 -5.00 7.46 -8.16
C ALA A 155 -5.88 8.20 -7.15
N ASP A 156 -6.28 9.44 -7.45
CA ASP A 156 -7.18 10.23 -6.61
C ASP A 156 -8.61 9.64 -6.56
N ILE A 157 -9.13 9.13 -7.66
CA ILE A 157 -10.42 8.41 -7.71
C ILE A 157 -10.36 7.18 -6.79
N LEU A 158 -9.31 6.37 -6.88
CA LEU A 158 -9.13 5.19 -6.02
C LEU A 158 -9.01 5.59 -4.55
N ARG A 159 -8.29 6.65 -4.21
CA ARG A 159 -8.21 7.22 -2.87
C ARG A 159 -9.59 7.59 -2.32
N ARG A 160 -10.40 8.31 -3.12
CA ARG A 160 -11.77 8.68 -2.74
C ARG A 160 -12.65 7.46 -2.51
N HIS A 161 -12.49 6.39 -3.29
CA HIS A 161 -13.21 5.14 -3.07
C HIS A 161 -12.84 4.53 -1.71
N VAL A 162 -11.55 4.52 -1.33
CA VAL A 162 -11.10 4.02 -0.03
C VAL A 162 -11.64 4.90 1.11
N ASN A 163 -11.58 6.24 1.00
CA ASN A 163 -12.13 7.15 2.01
C ASN A 163 -13.65 6.98 2.19
N LYS A 164 -14.39 6.72 1.12
CA LYS A 164 -15.83 6.42 1.20
C LYS A 164 -16.13 5.16 2.03
N LEU A 165 -15.25 4.15 2.00
CA LEU A 165 -15.40 2.97 2.87
C LEU A 165 -15.26 3.34 4.35
N TYR A 166 -14.33 4.24 4.69
CA TYR A 166 -14.23 4.77 6.05
C TYR A 166 -15.50 5.48 6.50
N GLU A 167 -16.07 6.33 5.64
CA GLU A 167 -17.33 7.02 5.93
C GLU A 167 -18.48 6.03 6.16
N ASN A 168 -18.60 5.01 5.31
CA ASN A 168 -19.62 3.95 5.47
C ASN A 168 -19.49 3.25 6.84
N ILE A 169 -18.26 2.89 7.24
CA ILE A 169 -18.00 2.29 8.55
C ILE A 169 -18.43 3.26 9.68
N LYS A 170 -18.20 4.57 9.53
CA LYS A 170 -18.59 5.58 10.52
C LYS A 170 -20.10 5.70 10.65
N LEU A 171 -20.82 5.72 9.51
CA LEU A 171 -22.28 5.85 9.47
C LEU A 171 -23.01 4.62 10.05
N ARG A 172 -22.54 3.41 9.81
CA ARG A 172 -23.14 2.18 10.41
C ARG A 172 -23.14 2.29 11.94
N LYS A 173 -22.06 2.75 12.55
CA LYS A 173 -21.98 2.90 14.01
C LYS A 173 -22.91 3.96 14.60
N LEU A 174 -23.27 4.96 13.84
CA LEU A 174 -24.26 5.95 14.27
C LEU A 174 -25.67 5.38 14.30
N LYS A 175 -25.96 4.41 13.39
CA LYS A 175 -27.26 3.70 13.35
C LYS A 175 -27.39 2.63 14.44
N GLU A 176 -26.30 1.97 14.83
CA GLU A 176 -26.27 0.96 15.89
C GLU A 176 -26.39 1.55 17.32
N LYS A 177 -26.18 2.87 17.45
CA LYS A 177 -26.28 3.59 18.75
C LYS A 177 -27.63 4.27 18.96
N ARG A 178 -28.54 4.23 17.98
CA ARG A 178 -29.92 4.70 18.07
C ARG A 178 -30.88 3.53 18.27
#